data_81a0259353a293c2774b184706e515c5
#
_entry.id   81a0259353a293c2774b184706e515c5
#
_cell.length_a   1.000
_cell.length_b   1.000
_cell.length_c   1.000
_cell.angle_alpha   90.00
_cell.angle_beta   90.00
_cell.angle_gamma   90.00
#
_symmetry.space_group_name_H-M   'P 1'
#
loop_
_entity.id
_entity.type
_entity.pdbx_description
1 polymer ?
#
loop_
_entity_poly.entity_id
_entity_poly.type
_entity_poly.pdbx_seq_one_letter_code
_entity_poly.pdbx_strand_id
1 'polypeptide(L)'
;RCRVIAVDSRLAPETRFPSAHDDALAAWAWVQEKAGAVAGIDPARMAVAGDSAGGNLAAYLCQEMVRARGPKPAFQLLLYPLLQFADIRTKKMSPQESGFFISASLFEFFKGHYLADPTRSMDRRMSPLFSPIEDLRGLPPAHIIVCGWDPLHDEGLAYAAKLRSLGVHTTEREYSTMEHGFLNLTHISSTARLAARDAGIITGKALGAL
;
A
#
# COMPACT_ATOMS: atom_id res chain seq x y z
N ARG A 1 3.13 -20.62 7.84
CA ARG A 1 1.83 -20.03 8.24
C ARG A 1 2.12 -18.68 8.90
N CYS A 2 1.40 -17.63 8.50
CA CYS A 2 1.45 -16.31 9.12
C CYS A 2 0.14 -16.06 9.91
N ARG A 3 0.21 -15.26 10.95
CA ARG A 3 -0.97 -14.62 11.54
C ARG A 3 -1.20 -13.28 10.85
N VAL A 4 -2.44 -12.87 10.73
CA VAL A 4 -2.83 -11.59 10.13
C VAL A 4 -3.57 -10.78 11.19
N ILE A 5 -3.15 -9.53 11.35
CA ILE A 5 -3.84 -8.52 12.15
C ILE A 5 -4.40 -7.51 11.15
N ALA A 6 -5.71 -7.47 11.03
CA ALA A 6 -6.40 -6.45 10.24
C ALA A 6 -6.61 -5.21 11.11
N VAL A 7 -6.24 -4.06 10.57
CA VAL A 7 -6.41 -2.77 11.24
C VAL A 7 -7.67 -2.10 10.71
N ASP A 8 -8.63 -1.88 11.59
CA ASP A 8 -9.85 -1.13 11.30
C ASP A 8 -9.60 0.34 11.63
N SER A 9 -9.06 1.06 10.66
CA SER A 9 -8.76 2.49 10.81
C SER A 9 -10.02 3.35 10.68
N ARG A 10 -10.01 4.51 11.30
CA ARG A 10 -11.05 5.52 11.12
C ARG A 10 -11.16 5.93 9.65
N LEU A 11 -12.39 6.14 9.19
CA LEU A 11 -12.70 6.43 7.79
C LEU A 11 -13.20 7.85 7.58
N ALA A 12 -12.98 8.36 6.38
CA ALA A 12 -13.61 9.58 5.90
C ALA A 12 -15.06 9.25 5.43
N PRO A 13 -15.98 10.21 5.49
CA PRO A 13 -15.79 11.63 5.82
C PRO A 13 -15.83 11.97 7.31
N GLU A 14 -16.18 11.01 8.18
CA GLU A 14 -16.32 11.23 9.63
C GLU A 14 -15.00 11.68 10.24
N THR A 15 -13.90 11.02 9.82
CA THR A 15 -12.55 11.42 10.19
C THR A 15 -11.67 11.53 8.95
N ARG A 16 -11.18 12.73 8.71
CA ARG A 16 -10.37 13.03 7.52
C ARG A 16 -8.89 12.78 7.77
N PHE A 17 -8.10 12.92 6.70
CA PHE A 17 -6.65 12.93 6.80
C PHE A 17 -6.18 13.92 7.91
N PRO A 18 -5.23 13.52 8.78
CA PRO A 18 -4.39 12.32 8.71
C PRO A 18 -4.85 11.12 9.58
N SER A 19 -6.10 11.06 10.05
CA SER A 19 -6.53 10.09 11.09
C SER A 19 -6.18 8.63 10.79
N ALA A 20 -6.40 8.16 9.57
CA ALA A 20 -6.07 6.78 9.19
C ALA A 20 -4.55 6.51 9.24
N HIS A 21 -3.73 7.53 8.94
CA HIS A 21 -2.27 7.44 9.04
C HIS A 21 -1.82 7.33 10.51
N ASP A 22 -2.46 8.11 11.39
CA ASP A 22 -2.19 8.08 12.82
C ASP A 22 -2.60 6.72 13.41
N ASP A 23 -3.74 6.16 12.96
CA ASP A 23 -4.21 4.84 13.37
C ASP A 23 -3.26 3.72 12.92
N ALA A 24 -2.73 3.81 11.70
CA ALA A 24 -1.75 2.84 11.20
C ALA A 24 -0.47 2.84 12.05
N LEU A 25 0.03 4.01 12.43
CA LEU A 25 1.20 4.13 13.32
C LEU A 25 0.90 3.64 14.74
N ALA A 26 -0.27 3.97 15.27
CA ALA A 26 -0.69 3.51 16.60
C ALA A 26 -0.84 1.98 16.65
N ALA A 27 -1.43 1.40 15.60
CA ALA A 27 -1.55 -0.06 15.47
C ALA A 27 -0.17 -0.73 15.38
N TRP A 28 0.76 -0.16 14.60
CA TRP A 28 2.13 -0.67 14.51
C TRP A 28 2.83 -0.61 15.87
N ALA A 29 2.76 0.51 16.57
CA ALA A 29 3.35 0.67 17.89
C ALA A 29 2.77 -0.34 18.90
N TRP A 30 1.44 -0.51 18.90
CA TRP A 30 0.77 -1.48 19.75
C TRP A 30 1.22 -2.92 19.46
N VAL A 31 1.31 -3.30 18.18
CA VAL A 31 1.76 -4.64 17.81
C VAL A 31 3.21 -4.85 18.24
N GLN A 32 4.10 -3.87 18.07
CA GLN A 32 5.49 -3.95 18.53
C GLN A 32 5.59 -4.17 20.04
N GLU A 33 4.76 -3.47 20.82
CA GLU A 33 4.76 -3.57 22.27
C GLU A 33 4.16 -4.90 22.77
N LYS A 34 3.07 -5.35 22.17
CA LYS A 34 2.27 -6.48 22.66
C LYS A 34 2.51 -7.81 21.94
N ALA A 35 3.24 -7.79 20.83
CA ALA A 35 3.37 -8.95 19.92
C ALA A 35 3.80 -10.24 20.64
N GLY A 36 4.82 -10.16 21.48
CA GLY A 36 5.34 -11.33 22.21
C GLY A 36 4.36 -11.89 23.22
N ALA A 37 3.61 -11.02 23.90
CA ALA A 37 2.72 -11.42 24.99
C ALA A 37 1.34 -11.92 24.52
N VAL A 38 0.79 -11.29 23.48
CA VAL A 38 -0.61 -11.55 23.06
C VAL A 38 -0.74 -12.69 22.06
N ALA A 39 0.25 -12.90 21.19
CA ALA A 39 0.07 -13.78 20.06
C ALA A 39 1.27 -14.68 19.74
N GLY A 40 2.34 -14.67 20.52
CA GLY A 40 3.58 -15.37 20.14
C GLY A 40 4.12 -14.89 18.80
N ILE A 41 3.98 -13.60 18.51
CA ILE A 41 4.46 -12.95 17.29
C ILE A 41 5.91 -12.55 17.53
N ASP A 42 6.77 -12.84 16.56
CA ASP A 42 8.14 -12.35 16.54
C ASP A 42 8.15 -10.94 15.91
N PRO A 43 8.46 -9.88 16.69
CA PRO A 43 8.46 -8.51 16.18
C PRO A 43 9.51 -8.26 15.08
N ALA A 44 10.56 -9.07 14.99
CA ALA A 44 11.54 -8.99 13.92
C ALA A 44 11.06 -9.59 12.59
N ARG A 45 9.98 -10.35 12.61
CA ARG A 45 9.42 -11.08 11.46
C ARG A 45 8.02 -10.64 11.12
N MET A 46 7.77 -9.33 11.11
CA MET A 46 6.49 -8.76 10.75
C MET A 46 6.56 -8.04 9.41
N ALA A 47 5.52 -8.23 8.60
CA ALA A 47 5.31 -7.48 7.36
C ALA A 47 4.12 -6.54 7.53
N VAL A 48 4.12 -5.47 6.76
CA VAL A 48 2.93 -4.67 6.51
C VAL A 48 2.40 -4.97 5.12
N ALA A 49 1.08 -4.99 4.99
CA ALA A 49 0.41 -5.19 3.72
C ALA A 49 -0.78 -4.23 3.61
N GLY A 50 -1.08 -3.85 2.39
CA GLY A 50 -2.29 -3.05 2.14
C GLY A 50 -2.61 -3.00 0.66
N ASP A 51 -3.90 -2.90 0.38
CA ASP A 51 -4.44 -2.71 -0.95
C ASP A 51 -4.94 -1.29 -1.14
N SER A 52 -4.75 -0.71 -2.32
CA SER A 52 -5.28 0.62 -2.68
C SER A 52 -4.87 1.69 -1.64
N ALA A 53 -5.84 2.30 -0.97
CA ALA A 53 -5.61 3.23 0.16
C ALA A 53 -4.84 2.58 1.32
N GLY A 54 -5.07 1.29 1.61
CA GLY A 54 -4.28 0.53 2.58
C GLY A 54 -2.83 0.38 2.15
N GLY A 55 -2.56 0.28 0.85
CA GLY A 55 -1.21 0.32 0.28
C GLY A 55 -0.51 1.67 0.51
N ASN A 56 -1.27 2.77 0.48
CA ASN A 56 -0.76 4.09 0.88
C ASN A 56 -0.31 4.09 2.34
N LEU A 57 -1.17 3.63 3.25
CA LEU A 57 -0.88 3.57 4.67
C LEU A 57 0.33 2.68 4.98
N ALA A 58 0.45 1.53 4.29
CA ALA A 58 1.58 0.61 4.45
C ALA A 58 2.90 1.23 3.98
N ALA A 59 2.91 1.89 2.81
CA ALA A 59 4.08 2.59 2.29
C ALA A 59 4.49 3.75 3.20
N TYR A 60 3.53 4.57 3.64
CA TYR A 60 3.77 5.65 4.58
C TYR A 60 4.36 5.15 5.90
N LEU A 61 3.78 4.10 6.49
CA LEU A 61 4.29 3.53 7.74
C LEU A 61 5.75 3.10 7.61
N CYS A 62 6.12 2.43 6.53
CA CYS A 62 7.51 2.04 6.29
C CYS A 62 8.46 3.24 6.24
N GLN A 63 8.06 4.31 5.53
CA GLN A 63 8.84 5.54 5.43
C GLN A 63 8.96 6.25 6.79
N GLU A 64 7.87 6.30 7.54
CA GLU A 64 7.87 6.91 8.87
C GLU A 64 8.80 6.18 9.85
N MET A 65 8.84 4.83 9.78
CA MET A 65 9.76 4.04 10.61
C MET A 65 11.23 4.26 10.24
N VAL A 66 11.53 4.48 8.96
CA VAL A 66 12.89 4.88 8.53
C VAL A 66 13.23 6.27 9.07
N ARG A 67 12.35 7.23 8.88
CA ARG A 67 12.53 8.62 9.32
C ARG A 67 12.70 8.74 10.83
N ALA A 68 11.86 8.03 11.59
CA ALA A 68 11.89 8.00 13.04
C ALA A 68 13.02 7.12 13.62
N ARG A 69 13.76 6.39 12.76
CA ARG A 69 14.72 5.35 13.18
C ARG A 69 14.10 4.33 14.13
N GLY A 70 12.82 4.05 13.91
CA GLY A 70 12.03 3.10 14.69
C GLY A 70 12.15 1.66 14.18
N PRO A 71 11.45 0.72 14.85
CA PRO A 71 11.41 -0.68 14.42
C PRO A 71 10.68 -0.79 13.08
N LYS A 72 11.41 -1.19 12.04
CA LYS A 72 10.88 -1.32 10.67
C LYS A 72 10.20 -2.67 10.45
N PRO A 73 9.16 -2.74 9.60
CA PRO A 73 8.70 -4.00 9.07
C PRO A 73 9.83 -4.76 8.35
N ALA A 74 9.80 -6.08 8.40
CA ALA A 74 10.74 -6.92 7.66
C ALA A 74 10.42 -6.95 6.15
N PHE A 75 9.19 -6.63 5.77
CA PHE A 75 8.69 -6.65 4.40
C PHE A 75 7.48 -5.75 4.21
N GLN A 76 7.29 -5.21 3.01
CA GLN A 76 6.09 -4.48 2.61
C GLN A 76 5.47 -5.11 1.36
N LEU A 77 4.17 -5.46 1.45
CA LEU A 77 3.36 -5.96 0.35
C LEU A 77 2.35 -4.88 -0.04
N LEU A 78 2.50 -4.33 -1.23
CA LEU A 78 1.67 -3.24 -1.72
C LEU A 78 0.83 -3.73 -2.90
N LEU A 79 -0.48 -3.78 -2.71
CA LEU A 79 -1.42 -4.30 -3.69
C LEU A 79 -2.10 -3.12 -4.39
N TYR A 80 -1.81 -2.92 -5.68
CA TYR A 80 -2.29 -1.78 -6.48
C TYR A 80 -2.38 -0.48 -5.66
N PRO A 81 -1.25 -0.05 -5.04
CA PRO A 81 -1.26 0.97 -4.01
C PRO A 81 -1.55 2.36 -4.59
N LEU A 82 -2.30 3.16 -3.85
CA LEU A 82 -2.45 4.59 -4.08
C LEU A 82 -1.23 5.32 -3.49
N LEU A 83 -0.34 5.83 -4.33
CA LEU A 83 0.95 6.37 -3.89
C LEU A 83 1.09 7.87 -4.09
N GLN A 84 0.08 8.53 -4.69
CA GLN A 84 0.05 9.96 -4.83
C GLN A 84 -1.38 10.50 -5.04
N PHE A 85 -1.63 11.72 -4.55
CA PHE A 85 -2.89 12.43 -4.68
C PHE A 85 -2.77 13.70 -5.53
N ALA A 86 -1.59 13.96 -6.08
CA ALA A 86 -1.32 15.22 -6.79
C ALA A 86 -1.91 15.24 -8.20
N ASP A 87 -1.70 14.17 -8.95
CA ASP A 87 -2.15 14.07 -10.34
C ASP A 87 -2.61 12.65 -10.65
N ILE A 88 -3.90 12.48 -10.81
CA ILE A 88 -4.50 11.23 -11.24
C ILE A 88 -4.93 11.39 -12.69
N ARG A 89 -3.96 11.56 -13.53
CA ARG A 89 -4.15 11.45 -14.95
C ARG A 89 -4.10 10.00 -15.35
N THR A 90 -5.26 9.49 -15.66
CA THR A 90 -5.48 8.17 -16.22
C THR A 90 -4.89 8.09 -17.63
N LYS A 91 -3.58 7.96 -17.74
CA LYS A 91 -2.90 7.88 -19.06
C LYS A 91 -3.32 6.67 -19.88
N LYS A 92 -3.96 5.67 -19.27
CA LYS A 92 -4.35 4.42 -19.92
C LYS A 92 -5.86 4.15 -19.98
N MET A 93 -6.70 5.01 -19.41
CA MET A 93 -8.15 4.84 -19.52
C MET A 93 -8.69 5.67 -20.67
N SER A 94 -9.15 5.01 -21.73
CA SER A 94 -9.98 5.69 -22.73
C SER A 94 -11.33 6.08 -22.10
N PRO A 95 -12.04 7.08 -22.67
CA PRO A 95 -13.39 7.44 -22.21
C PRO A 95 -14.39 6.26 -22.24
N GLN A 96 -14.14 5.25 -23.09
CA GLN A 96 -14.94 4.04 -23.18
C GLN A 96 -14.63 3.03 -22.06
N GLU A 97 -13.49 3.18 -21.41
CA GLU A 97 -13.00 2.30 -20.33
C GLU A 97 -13.40 2.82 -18.94
N SER A 98 -14.11 3.95 -18.88
CA SER A 98 -14.56 4.58 -17.61
C SER A 98 -15.67 3.83 -16.88
N GLY A 99 -15.99 2.61 -17.31
CA GLY A 99 -16.94 1.72 -16.62
C GLY A 99 -16.35 0.90 -15.47
N PHE A 100 -15.07 1.07 -15.16
CA PHE A 100 -14.34 0.26 -14.19
C PHE A 100 -14.37 0.85 -12.76
N PHE A 101 -13.92 0.05 -11.79
CA PHE A 101 -14.07 0.26 -10.34
C PHE A 101 -13.60 1.64 -9.84
N ILE A 102 -12.62 2.30 -10.50
CA ILE A 102 -12.23 3.67 -10.14
C ILE A 102 -12.27 4.55 -11.39
N SER A 103 -13.30 5.38 -11.49
CA SER A 103 -13.36 6.48 -12.44
C SER A 103 -12.65 7.72 -11.89
N ALA A 104 -12.25 8.65 -12.78
CA ALA A 104 -11.69 9.93 -12.35
C ALA A 104 -12.65 10.71 -11.42
N SER A 105 -13.96 10.67 -11.70
CA SER A 105 -14.98 11.31 -10.85
C SER A 105 -15.09 10.67 -9.48
N LEU A 106 -15.02 9.34 -9.38
CA LEU A 106 -15.03 8.63 -8.11
C LEU A 106 -13.77 8.95 -7.29
N PHE A 107 -12.63 9.06 -7.96
CA PHE A 107 -11.39 9.45 -7.28
C PHE A 107 -11.47 10.89 -6.73
N GLU A 108 -11.95 11.84 -7.51
CA GLU A 108 -12.14 13.23 -7.02
C GLU A 108 -13.17 13.27 -5.88
N PHE A 109 -14.18 12.44 -5.91
CA PHE A 109 -15.13 12.27 -4.79
C PHE A 109 -14.41 11.80 -3.52
N PHE A 110 -13.60 10.75 -3.59
CA PHE A 110 -12.82 10.28 -2.45
C PHE A 110 -11.84 11.33 -1.94
N LYS A 111 -11.12 11.97 -2.85
CA LYS A 111 -10.18 13.05 -2.52
C LYS A 111 -10.85 14.19 -1.77
N GLY A 112 -12.01 14.64 -2.24
CA GLY A 112 -12.78 15.72 -1.61
C GLY A 112 -13.30 15.36 -0.22
N HIS A 113 -13.61 14.09 0.04
CA HIS A 113 -14.05 13.63 1.36
C HIS A 113 -12.87 13.38 2.30
N TYR A 114 -11.75 12.93 1.77
CA TYR A 114 -10.57 12.58 2.57
C TYR A 114 -9.71 13.79 2.94
N LEU A 115 -9.50 14.72 1.99
CA LEU A 115 -8.71 15.94 2.21
C LEU A 115 -9.61 17.10 2.64
N ALA A 116 -9.34 17.66 3.81
CA ALA A 116 -9.93 18.92 4.22
C ALA A 116 -9.33 20.11 3.43
N ASP A 117 -8.07 20.00 3.04
CA ASP A 117 -7.30 21.00 2.31
C ASP A 117 -6.66 20.36 1.07
N PRO A 118 -7.14 20.66 -0.14
CA PRO A 118 -6.61 20.11 -1.39
C PRO A 118 -5.12 20.44 -1.64
N THR A 119 -4.59 21.52 -1.05
CA THR A 119 -3.18 21.90 -1.19
C THR A 119 -2.24 20.87 -0.57
N ARG A 120 -2.75 20.02 0.31
CA ARG A 120 -2.00 18.95 0.98
C ARG A 120 -1.80 17.70 0.12
N SER A 121 -2.26 17.69 -1.12
CA SER A 121 -2.09 16.53 -2.01
C SER A 121 -0.63 16.10 -2.21
N MET A 122 0.32 17.03 -2.04
CA MET A 122 1.76 16.74 -2.09
C MET A 122 2.38 16.42 -0.72
N ASP A 123 1.60 16.41 0.37
CA ASP A 123 2.09 15.96 1.68
C ASP A 123 2.61 14.52 1.53
N ARG A 124 3.84 14.25 1.97
CA ARG A 124 4.50 12.94 1.83
C ARG A 124 3.72 11.79 2.47
N ARG A 125 2.86 12.07 3.44
CA ARG A 125 1.96 11.09 4.04
C ARG A 125 0.89 10.66 3.05
N MET A 126 0.35 11.63 2.30
CA MET A 126 -0.63 11.41 1.25
C MET A 126 -0.01 10.82 -0.02
N SER A 127 1.17 11.30 -0.36
CA SER A 127 1.85 10.99 -1.62
C SER A 127 3.24 10.42 -1.37
N PRO A 128 3.34 9.20 -0.81
CA PRO A 128 4.62 8.56 -0.49
C PRO A 128 5.56 8.39 -1.69
N LEU A 129 5.04 8.41 -2.93
CA LEU A 129 5.84 8.42 -4.16
C LEU A 129 6.78 9.65 -4.23
N PHE A 130 6.35 10.79 -3.69
CA PHE A 130 7.10 12.05 -3.74
C PHE A 130 7.93 12.31 -2.49
N SER A 131 8.01 11.36 -1.59
CA SER A 131 8.86 11.48 -0.40
C SER A 131 10.32 11.73 -0.77
N PRO A 132 11.06 12.48 0.06
CA PRO A 132 12.49 12.67 -0.09
C PRO A 132 13.25 11.34 -0.15
N ILE A 133 14.40 11.36 -0.83
CA ILE A 133 15.22 10.15 -1.02
C ILE A 133 15.70 9.57 0.32
N GLU A 134 15.98 10.42 1.29
CA GLU A 134 16.40 10.03 2.63
C GLU A 134 15.35 9.21 3.39
N ASP A 135 14.06 9.47 3.15
CA ASP A 135 12.95 8.70 3.74
C ASP A 135 12.76 7.33 3.04
N LEU A 136 13.28 7.18 1.83
CA LEU A 136 13.15 5.96 1.02
C LEU A 136 14.35 5.03 1.13
N ARG A 137 15.53 5.55 1.49
CA ARG A 137 16.71 4.72 1.70
C ARG A 137 16.55 3.85 2.94
N GLY A 138 16.85 2.56 2.78
CA GLY A 138 16.77 1.60 3.88
C GLY A 138 15.35 1.16 4.25
N LEU A 139 14.37 1.41 3.37
CA LEU A 139 13.05 0.79 3.45
C LEU A 139 13.15 -0.73 3.42
N PRO A 140 12.19 -1.45 4.02
CA PRO A 140 12.15 -2.90 3.93
C PRO A 140 11.96 -3.37 2.49
N PRO A 141 12.41 -4.59 2.17
CA PRO A 141 12.11 -5.22 0.88
C PRO A 141 10.62 -5.12 0.54
N ALA A 142 10.31 -4.94 -0.75
CA ALA A 142 8.95 -4.71 -1.21
C ALA A 142 8.52 -5.70 -2.29
N HIS A 143 7.24 -6.05 -2.28
CA HIS A 143 6.56 -6.62 -3.44
C HIS A 143 5.36 -5.76 -3.80
N ILE A 144 5.29 -5.34 -5.07
CA ILE A 144 4.24 -4.43 -5.54
C ILE A 144 3.44 -5.14 -6.64
N ILE A 145 2.15 -5.27 -6.42
CA ILE A 145 1.22 -5.76 -7.45
C ILE A 145 0.56 -4.55 -8.10
N VAL A 146 0.52 -4.55 -9.44
CA VAL A 146 -0.19 -3.53 -10.23
C VAL A 146 -1.17 -4.21 -11.18
N CYS A 147 -2.21 -3.49 -11.57
CA CYS A 147 -3.23 -3.93 -12.51
C CYS A 147 -3.08 -3.17 -13.83
N GLY A 148 -3.22 -3.86 -14.97
CA GLY A 148 -3.07 -3.21 -16.27
C GLY A 148 -4.20 -2.23 -16.60
N TRP A 149 -5.39 -2.45 -16.01
CA TRP A 149 -6.58 -1.61 -16.16
C TRP A 149 -6.86 -0.86 -14.85
N ASP A 150 -5.93 0.00 -14.48
CA ASP A 150 -5.94 0.69 -13.19
C ASP A 150 -5.32 2.08 -13.34
N PRO A 151 -6.01 3.15 -12.92
CA PRO A 151 -5.43 4.49 -12.92
C PRO A 151 -4.17 4.61 -12.04
N LEU A 152 -3.98 3.71 -11.06
CA LEU A 152 -2.85 3.70 -10.15
C LEU A 152 -1.65 2.86 -10.67
N HIS A 153 -1.76 2.26 -11.87
CA HIS A 153 -0.75 1.40 -12.46
C HIS A 153 0.64 2.05 -12.50
N ASP A 154 0.71 3.25 -13.13
CA ASP A 154 1.99 3.91 -13.42
C ASP A 154 2.70 4.39 -12.15
N GLU A 155 1.95 4.81 -11.12
CA GLU A 155 2.54 5.22 -9.84
C GLU A 155 3.09 4.03 -9.04
N GLY A 156 2.46 2.86 -9.15
CA GLY A 156 2.97 1.61 -8.58
C GLY A 156 4.31 1.23 -9.19
N LEU A 157 4.42 1.25 -10.53
CA LEU A 157 5.68 0.97 -11.24
C LEU A 157 6.74 2.03 -10.97
N ALA A 158 6.37 3.31 -10.94
CA ALA A 158 7.30 4.39 -10.63
C ALA A 158 7.89 4.26 -9.22
N TYR A 159 7.07 3.88 -8.25
CA TYR A 159 7.54 3.65 -6.89
C TYR A 159 8.49 2.45 -6.82
N ALA A 160 8.15 1.33 -7.48
CA ALA A 160 9.02 0.16 -7.56
C ALA A 160 10.38 0.53 -8.17
N ALA A 161 10.40 1.27 -9.28
CA ALA A 161 11.62 1.72 -9.93
C ALA A 161 12.44 2.65 -9.03
N LYS A 162 11.78 3.59 -8.34
CA LYS A 162 12.41 4.50 -7.38
C LYS A 162 13.07 3.74 -6.23
N LEU A 163 12.38 2.77 -5.63
CA LEU A 163 12.93 1.95 -4.56
C LEU A 163 14.16 1.15 -5.01
N ARG A 164 14.09 0.50 -6.18
CA ARG A 164 15.25 -0.23 -6.75
C ARG A 164 16.45 0.68 -7.00
N SER A 165 16.24 1.88 -7.52
CA SER A 165 17.32 2.84 -7.76
C SER A 165 18.05 3.27 -6.49
N LEU A 166 17.40 3.11 -5.33
CA LEU A 166 17.94 3.41 -4.00
C LEU A 166 18.50 2.18 -3.27
N GLY A 167 18.58 1.04 -3.95
CA GLY A 167 19.12 -0.20 -3.40
C GLY A 167 18.13 -0.99 -2.52
N VAL A 168 16.85 -0.64 -2.51
CA VAL A 168 15.83 -1.42 -1.82
C VAL A 168 15.44 -2.61 -2.69
N HIS A 169 15.57 -3.83 -2.15
CA HIS A 169 15.15 -5.04 -2.88
C HIS A 169 13.65 -4.98 -3.14
N THR A 170 13.28 -4.81 -4.41
CA THR A 170 11.89 -4.60 -4.82
C THR A 170 11.55 -5.47 -6.02
N THR A 171 10.52 -6.27 -5.88
CA THR A 171 9.92 -7.04 -6.96
C THR A 171 8.53 -6.50 -7.27
N GLU A 172 8.09 -6.70 -8.52
CA GLU A 172 6.74 -6.33 -8.93
C GLU A 172 6.09 -7.43 -9.76
N ARG A 173 4.77 -7.43 -9.76
CA ARG A 173 3.95 -8.28 -10.62
C ARG A 173 2.82 -7.45 -11.23
N GLU A 174 2.79 -7.41 -12.55
CA GLU A 174 1.66 -6.85 -13.29
C GLU A 174 0.65 -7.93 -13.64
N TYR A 175 -0.63 -7.63 -13.40
CA TYR A 175 -1.76 -8.39 -13.89
C TYR A 175 -2.45 -7.56 -14.97
N SER A 176 -1.96 -7.68 -16.20
CA SER A 176 -2.25 -6.78 -17.33
C SER A 176 -3.72 -6.76 -17.77
N THR A 177 -4.49 -7.81 -17.47
CA THR A 177 -5.92 -7.93 -17.79
C THR A 177 -6.85 -7.71 -16.60
N MET A 178 -6.28 -7.35 -15.45
CA MET A 178 -7.04 -7.11 -14.23
C MET A 178 -7.22 -5.62 -13.96
N GLU A 179 -8.33 -5.30 -13.34
CA GLU A 179 -8.69 -3.97 -12.87
C GLU A 179 -8.33 -3.76 -11.38
N HIS A 180 -8.40 -2.51 -10.97
CA HIS A 180 -8.22 -2.14 -9.58
C HIS A 180 -9.14 -2.95 -8.65
N GLY A 181 -8.60 -3.43 -7.53
CA GLY A 181 -9.39 -4.16 -6.54
C GLY A 181 -9.70 -5.63 -6.90
N PHE A 182 -9.14 -6.18 -7.98
CA PHE A 182 -9.46 -7.53 -8.44
C PHE A 182 -9.23 -8.62 -7.39
N LEU A 183 -8.36 -8.41 -6.42
CA LEU A 183 -8.13 -9.37 -5.33
C LEU A 183 -9.36 -9.59 -4.44
N ASN A 184 -10.33 -8.67 -4.45
CA ASN A 184 -11.61 -8.86 -3.78
C ASN A 184 -12.51 -9.88 -4.49
N LEU A 185 -12.16 -10.28 -5.71
CA LEU A 185 -12.94 -11.18 -6.55
C LEU A 185 -12.47 -12.65 -6.48
N THR A 186 -11.83 -13.07 -5.39
CA THR A 186 -11.30 -14.44 -5.25
C THR A 186 -12.38 -15.53 -5.35
N HIS A 187 -13.63 -15.22 -5.06
CA HIS A 187 -14.72 -16.18 -5.19
C HIS A 187 -15.05 -16.53 -6.65
N ILE A 188 -14.86 -15.58 -7.58
CA ILE A 188 -15.25 -15.73 -8.98
C ILE A 188 -14.08 -15.74 -9.96
N SER A 189 -12.92 -15.17 -9.60
CA SER A 189 -11.74 -15.05 -10.46
C SER A 189 -10.63 -16.02 -10.06
N SER A 190 -10.23 -16.89 -10.99
CA SER A 190 -9.06 -17.76 -10.80
C SER A 190 -7.75 -16.97 -10.72
N THR A 191 -7.65 -15.89 -11.49
CA THR A 191 -6.49 -14.98 -11.46
C THR A 191 -6.35 -14.31 -10.10
N ALA A 192 -7.47 -13.84 -9.50
CA ALA A 192 -7.46 -13.28 -8.16
C ALA A 192 -6.98 -14.29 -7.10
N ARG A 193 -7.44 -15.54 -7.19
CA ARG A 193 -7.00 -16.63 -6.29
C ARG A 193 -5.50 -16.91 -6.42
N LEU A 194 -4.99 -16.98 -7.66
CA LEU A 194 -3.57 -17.19 -7.92
C LEU A 194 -2.74 -16.02 -7.38
N ALA A 195 -3.15 -14.79 -7.65
CA ALA A 195 -2.46 -13.60 -7.17
C ALA A 195 -2.41 -13.52 -5.64
N ALA A 196 -3.53 -13.80 -4.96
CA ALA A 196 -3.57 -13.85 -3.50
C ALA A 196 -2.66 -14.94 -2.93
N ARG A 197 -2.63 -16.12 -3.56
CA ARG A 197 -1.72 -17.21 -3.18
C ARG A 197 -0.24 -16.80 -3.37
N ASP A 198 0.10 -16.23 -4.51
CA ASP A 198 1.48 -15.82 -4.82
C ASP A 198 1.95 -14.73 -3.86
N ALA A 199 1.10 -13.74 -3.57
CA ALA A 199 1.36 -12.71 -2.57
C ALA A 199 1.63 -13.32 -1.19
N GLY A 200 0.82 -14.29 -0.78
CA GLY A 200 1.02 -15.05 0.46
C GLY A 200 2.33 -15.83 0.51
N ILE A 201 2.71 -16.48 -0.60
CA ILE A 201 3.99 -17.22 -0.72
C ILE A 201 5.18 -16.25 -0.63
N ILE A 202 5.13 -15.13 -1.36
CA ILE A 202 6.19 -14.13 -1.37
C ILE A 202 6.39 -13.56 0.04
N THR A 203 5.29 -13.19 0.70
CA THR A 203 5.32 -12.69 2.08
C THR A 203 5.84 -13.75 3.05
N GLY A 204 5.39 -15.00 2.92
CA GLY A 204 5.85 -16.09 3.75
C GLY A 204 7.36 -16.34 3.62
N LYS A 205 7.90 -16.28 2.40
CA LYS A 205 9.35 -16.39 2.15
C LYS A 205 10.11 -15.22 2.77
N ALA A 206 9.60 -13.99 2.59
CA ALA A 206 10.23 -12.79 3.15
C ALA A 206 10.30 -12.82 4.69
N LEU A 207 9.34 -13.48 5.33
CA LEU A 207 9.29 -13.66 6.79
C LEU A 207 9.97 -14.95 7.29
N GLY A 208 10.57 -15.75 6.40
CA GLY A 208 11.17 -17.04 6.79
C GLY A 208 10.13 -18.02 7.36
N ALA A 209 8.89 -17.98 6.85
CA ALA A 209 7.80 -18.85 7.27
C ALA A 209 7.51 -19.99 6.28
N LEU A 210 8.27 -20.04 5.18
CA LEU A 210 8.27 -21.06 4.12
C LEU A 210 9.69 -21.52 3.83
#